data_f0a935517ebfb8c52cb531089b952ee4
#
_entry.id   f0a935517ebfb8c52cb531089b952ee4
#
_cell.length_a   1.000
_cell.length_b   1.000
_cell.length_c   1.000
_cell.angle_alpha   90.00
_cell.angle_beta   90.00
_cell.angle_gamma   90.00
#
_symmetry.space_group_name_H-M   'P 1'
#
loop_
_entity.id
_entity.type
_entity.pdbx_description
1 polymer ?
#
loop_
_entity_poly.entity_id
_entity_poly.type
_entity_poly.pdbx_seq_one_letter_code
_entity_poly.pdbx_strand_id
1 'polypeptide(L)'
;MISPIEPGQEWTVESFTPKDAQGVADLFLGIYGREYPVRIYVEPDLLIEENRSGRVISSVAKTAKGDIVGHNALFNSSPCKKVFESGAGLVHADYRGGHGIFTQMATHGLTKGRERSDVEQVFGEPVCNHPFTQKLSRNLKFVTRAIEINLMPAATYAKEASATGRVTTLLDFITLKSSPRTVHVPKAYESIFPIFYENMDDERQFVLSAKPLSSQRSTTLDTQVFDFAQVARVAVKALSLDFPTVMQAEEDRLLKQGVRVVQVWLSSGDPCVGEAVDSLRSSGYFFGGVLPRWFDSDGILMEKLVDEPVWEEINLYFERSQTLMALIRKDWEAVRGLNPKDKGRAGQ
;
A
#
# COMPACT_ATOMS: atom_id res chain seq x y z
N MET A 1 0.20 25.82 22.69
CA MET A 1 -0.11 24.64 23.53
C MET A 1 -1.40 24.07 22.98
N ILE A 2 -1.44 22.75 22.71
CA ILE A 2 -2.66 22.07 22.28
C ILE A 2 -3.61 22.06 23.47
N SER A 3 -4.84 22.59 23.30
CA SER A 3 -5.85 22.59 24.37
C SER A 3 -6.29 21.15 24.66
N PRO A 4 -6.43 20.77 25.95
CA PRO A 4 -6.92 19.43 26.28
C PRO A 4 -8.37 19.27 25.80
N ILE A 5 -8.64 18.14 25.17
CA ILE A 5 -9.98 17.76 24.75
C ILE A 5 -10.68 17.06 25.92
N GLU A 6 -11.90 17.50 26.27
CA GLU A 6 -12.70 16.89 27.34
C GLU A 6 -13.14 15.48 26.91
N PRO A 7 -12.84 14.43 27.70
CA PRO A 7 -13.25 13.06 27.39
C PRO A 7 -14.77 12.87 27.44
N GLY A 8 -15.27 11.88 26.68
CA GLY A 8 -16.66 11.41 26.79
C GLY A 8 -17.72 12.30 26.15
N GLN A 9 -17.33 13.31 25.38
CA GLN A 9 -18.29 14.12 24.60
C GLN A 9 -18.94 13.28 23.49
N GLU A 10 -20.20 13.57 23.17
CA GLU A 10 -20.82 13.09 21.93
C GLU A 10 -20.08 13.62 20.71
N TRP A 11 -20.04 12.84 19.66
CA TRP A 11 -19.33 13.16 18.42
C TRP A 11 -20.13 12.72 17.19
N THR A 12 -19.86 13.36 16.05
CA THR A 12 -20.39 13.01 14.73
C THR A 12 -19.26 12.87 13.74
N VAL A 13 -19.48 12.11 12.66
CA VAL A 13 -18.56 12.03 11.54
C VAL A 13 -19.06 12.90 10.40
N GLU A 14 -18.19 13.79 9.91
CA GLU A 14 -18.52 14.79 8.90
C GLU A 14 -17.42 14.88 7.84
N SER A 15 -17.74 15.46 6.68
CA SER A 15 -16.74 15.90 5.72
C SER A 15 -15.94 17.07 6.31
N PHE A 16 -14.63 17.05 6.09
CA PHE A 16 -13.74 18.11 6.48
C PHE A 16 -14.18 19.49 5.93
N THR A 17 -14.03 20.51 6.73
CA THR A 17 -14.17 21.92 6.35
C THR A 17 -12.90 22.70 6.74
N PRO A 18 -12.62 23.88 6.14
CA PRO A 18 -11.46 24.69 6.52
C PRO A 18 -11.36 25.01 8.02
N LYS A 19 -12.50 25.06 8.72
CA LYS A 19 -12.53 25.29 10.17
C LYS A 19 -11.94 24.16 11.00
N ASP A 20 -11.89 22.96 10.44
CA ASP A 20 -11.43 21.75 11.12
C ASP A 20 -9.90 21.58 11.02
N ALA A 21 -9.24 22.33 10.12
CA ALA A 21 -7.84 22.13 9.76
C ALA A 21 -6.88 22.23 10.95
N GLN A 22 -7.07 23.23 11.82
CA GLN A 22 -6.23 23.36 13.01
C GLN A 22 -6.44 22.20 13.98
N GLY A 23 -7.70 21.78 14.20
CA GLY A 23 -8.01 20.64 15.08
C GLY A 23 -7.41 19.32 14.55
N VAL A 24 -7.39 19.11 13.22
CA VAL A 24 -6.71 17.96 12.61
C VAL A 24 -5.20 18.04 12.85
N ALA A 25 -4.59 19.20 12.61
CA ALA A 25 -3.15 19.38 12.84
C ALA A 25 -2.77 19.15 14.31
N ASP A 26 -3.55 19.67 15.24
CA ASP A 26 -3.34 19.48 16.69
C ASP A 26 -3.47 17.99 17.08
N LEU A 27 -4.41 17.26 16.48
CA LEU A 27 -4.59 15.83 16.70
C LEU A 27 -3.37 15.02 16.25
N PHE A 28 -2.82 15.31 15.05
CA PHE A 28 -1.60 14.66 14.54
C PHE A 28 -0.37 14.99 15.41
N LEU A 29 -0.18 16.27 15.73
CA LEU A 29 0.93 16.71 16.59
C LEU A 29 0.84 16.13 18.01
N GLY A 30 -0.37 15.98 18.55
CA GLY A 30 -0.59 15.38 19.87
C GLY A 30 -0.23 13.90 19.94
N ILE A 31 -0.43 13.16 18.86
CA ILE A 31 -0.16 11.71 18.80
C ILE A 31 1.27 11.41 18.37
N TYR A 32 1.74 12.06 17.30
CA TYR A 32 3.03 11.74 16.67
C TYR A 32 4.15 12.72 17.02
N GLY A 33 3.82 13.92 17.52
CA GLY A 33 4.80 14.96 17.77
C GLY A 33 5.18 15.75 16.50
N ARG A 34 6.17 16.65 16.65
CA ARG A 34 6.61 17.54 15.55
C ARG A 34 7.40 16.84 14.45
N GLU A 35 7.89 15.64 14.70
CA GLU A 35 8.68 14.83 13.76
C GLU A 35 7.81 14.05 12.77
N TYR A 36 6.48 14.26 12.76
CA TYR A 36 5.61 13.58 11.80
C TYR A 36 5.96 13.95 10.36
N PRO A 37 6.28 12.98 9.49
CA PRO A 37 6.93 13.28 8.20
C PRO A 37 5.98 13.84 7.14
N VAL A 38 4.66 13.72 7.32
CA VAL A 38 3.68 14.12 6.30
C VAL A 38 3.10 15.50 6.63
N ARG A 39 3.72 16.54 6.05
CA ARG A 39 3.42 17.95 6.31
C ARG A 39 1.94 18.32 6.13
N ILE A 40 1.25 17.71 5.15
CA ILE A 40 -0.16 17.99 4.84
C ILE A 40 -1.04 17.93 6.10
N TYR A 41 -0.79 16.98 7.00
CA TYR A 41 -1.65 16.78 8.17
C TYR A 41 -1.25 17.59 9.40
N VAL A 42 -0.13 18.30 9.36
CA VAL A 42 0.34 19.16 10.46
C VAL A 42 0.41 20.65 10.08
N GLU A 43 0.16 20.97 8.82
CA GLU A 43 0.08 22.35 8.30
C GLU A 43 -1.35 22.64 7.82
N PRO A 44 -2.16 23.39 8.57
CA PRO A 44 -3.58 23.61 8.27
C PRO A 44 -3.85 24.11 6.84
N ASP A 45 -3.06 25.07 6.36
CA ASP A 45 -3.24 25.65 5.02
C ASP A 45 -3.03 24.64 3.90
N LEU A 46 -2.05 23.72 4.06
CA LEU A 46 -1.81 22.63 3.11
C LEU A 46 -3.00 21.67 3.12
N LEU A 47 -3.51 21.29 4.29
CA LEU A 47 -4.65 20.38 4.39
C LEU A 47 -5.91 20.98 3.75
N ILE A 48 -6.15 22.29 3.93
CA ILE A 48 -7.25 22.99 3.28
C ILE A 48 -7.10 22.93 1.76
N GLU A 49 -5.92 23.23 1.22
CA GLU A 49 -5.66 23.23 -0.22
C GLU A 49 -5.81 21.83 -0.83
N GLU A 50 -5.29 20.79 -0.16
CA GLU A 50 -5.39 19.41 -0.63
C GLU A 50 -6.84 18.90 -0.66
N ASN A 51 -7.65 19.25 0.35
CA ASN A 51 -9.09 18.95 0.35
C ASN A 51 -9.84 19.77 -0.71
N ARG A 52 -9.52 21.06 -0.85
CA ARG A 52 -10.15 21.94 -1.86
C ARG A 52 -9.89 21.46 -3.29
N SER A 53 -8.67 21.02 -3.57
CA SER A 53 -8.29 20.48 -4.88
C SER A 53 -8.81 19.06 -5.14
N GLY A 54 -9.34 18.40 -4.11
CA GLY A 54 -9.82 17.02 -4.18
C GLY A 54 -8.72 15.96 -4.24
N ARG A 55 -7.45 16.32 -4.03
CA ARG A 55 -6.35 15.34 -3.90
C ARG A 55 -6.44 14.57 -2.59
N VAL A 56 -7.05 15.18 -1.56
CA VAL A 56 -7.39 14.53 -0.30
C VAL A 56 -8.89 14.69 -0.05
N ILE A 57 -9.52 13.65 0.48
CA ILE A 57 -10.92 13.63 0.91
C ILE A 57 -10.91 13.25 2.39
N SER A 58 -10.89 14.25 3.26
CA SER A 58 -10.84 14.02 4.70
C SER A 58 -12.22 13.81 5.30
N SER A 59 -12.32 12.84 6.21
CA SER A 59 -13.43 12.60 7.13
C SER A 59 -12.96 12.90 8.54
N VAL A 60 -13.71 13.67 9.29
CA VAL A 60 -13.38 14.06 10.67
C VAL A 60 -14.45 13.58 11.64
N ALA A 61 -14.02 13.12 12.81
CA ALA A 61 -14.90 12.93 13.95
C ALA A 61 -14.79 14.18 14.82
N LYS A 62 -15.93 14.86 15.01
CA LYS A 62 -16.02 16.15 15.69
C LYS A 62 -16.99 16.10 16.85
N THR A 63 -16.61 16.65 18.00
CA THR A 63 -17.49 16.78 19.16
C THR A 63 -18.47 17.93 18.99
N ALA A 64 -19.51 17.97 19.83
CA ALA A 64 -20.48 19.06 19.88
C ALA A 64 -19.83 20.44 20.19
N LYS A 65 -18.66 20.46 20.86
CA LYS A 65 -17.85 21.65 21.12
C LYS A 65 -16.93 22.04 19.96
N GLY A 66 -16.84 21.23 18.93
CA GLY A 66 -16.00 21.45 17.75
C GLY A 66 -14.60 20.86 17.83
N ASP A 67 -14.28 20.10 18.89
CA ASP A 67 -12.99 19.41 19.01
C ASP A 67 -12.88 18.29 17.98
N ILE A 68 -11.73 18.16 17.31
CA ILE A 68 -11.46 17.08 16.37
C ILE A 68 -10.86 15.90 17.14
N VAL A 69 -11.62 14.81 17.25
CA VAL A 69 -11.24 13.59 17.98
C VAL A 69 -10.89 12.43 17.07
N GLY A 70 -11.04 12.58 15.77
CA GLY A 70 -10.62 11.58 14.78
C GLY A 70 -10.47 12.18 13.38
N HIS A 71 -9.60 11.55 12.59
CA HIS A 71 -9.37 11.87 11.19
C HIS A 71 -9.12 10.58 10.39
N ASN A 72 -9.61 10.52 9.17
CA ASN A 72 -9.25 9.56 8.15
C ASN A 72 -9.35 10.24 6.78
N ALA A 73 -8.51 9.86 5.83
CA ALA A 73 -8.53 10.45 4.51
C ALA A 73 -8.49 9.38 3.40
N LEU A 74 -9.10 9.70 2.25
CA LEU A 74 -8.75 9.11 0.98
C LEU A 74 -7.81 10.07 0.26
N PHE A 75 -6.67 9.56 -0.23
CA PHE A 75 -5.69 10.34 -0.98
C PHE A 75 -5.02 9.49 -2.05
N ASN A 76 -4.47 10.12 -3.08
CA ASN A 76 -3.79 9.39 -4.14
C ASN A 76 -2.31 9.19 -3.80
N SER A 77 -1.89 7.93 -3.64
CA SER A 77 -0.50 7.49 -3.44
C SER A 77 -0.04 6.49 -4.51
N SER A 78 -0.94 6.12 -5.44
CA SER A 78 -0.66 5.20 -6.54
C SER A 78 -0.26 5.95 -7.83
N PRO A 79 0.35 5.27 -8.81
CA PRO A 79 0.61 5.84 -10.13
C PRO A 79 -0.65 6.26 -10.90
N CYS A 80 -1.79 5.64 -10.61
CA CYS A 80 -3.09 5.95 -11.23
C CYS A 80 -3.85 6.98 -10.39
N LYS A 81 -4.23 8.11 -10.99
CA LYS A 81 -4.96 9.18 -10.30
C LYS A 81 -6.35 8.80 -9.80
N LYS A 82 -6.90 7.66 -10.25
CA LYS A 82 -8.23 7.17 -9.89
C LYS A 82 -8.22 6.12 -8.78
N VAL A 83 -7.03 5.75 -8.28
CA VAL A 83 -6.84 4.81 -7.19
C VAL A 83 -6.39 5.58 -5.96
N PHE A 84 -7.20 5.52 -4.91
CA PHE A 84 -6.96 6.26 -3.67
C PHE A 84 -6.62 5.30 -2.53
N GLU A 85 -5.78 5.76 -1.62
CA GLU A 85 -5.48 5.08 -0.36
C GLU A 85 -6.44 5.57 0.73
N SER A 86 -6.99 4.66 1.52
CA SER A 86 -7.65 4.96 2.79
C SER A 86 -6.63 4.89 3.91
N GLY A 87 -6.15 6.03 4.33
CA GLY A 87 -5.07 6.16 5.30
C GLY A 87 -5.13 7.44 6.11
N ALA A 88 -3.99 7.83 6.70
CA ALA A 88 -3.89 8.97 7.60
C ALA A 88 -4.96 8.96 8.70
N GLY A 89 -5.28 7.74 9.17
CA GLY A 89 -6.36 7.49 10.09
C GLY A 89 -5.89 7.45 11.54
N LEU A 90 -6.49 8.27 12.40
CA LEU A 90 -6.19 8.28 13.83
C LEU A 90 -7.40 8.71 14.66
N VAL A 91 -7.39 8.32 15.93
CA VAL A 91 -8.41 8.69 16.92
C VAL A 91 -7.70 9.13 18.18
N HIS A 92 -8.18 10.21 18.79
CA HIS A 92 -7.69 10.73 20.08
C HIS A 92 -7.74 9.63 21.16
N ALA A 93 -6.73 9.57 22.02
CA ALA A 93 -6.56 8.47 22.97
C ALA A 93 -7.82 8.22 23.83
N ASP A 94 -8.44 9.29 24.36
CA ASP A 94 -9.60 9.21 25.22
C ASP A 94 -10.91 8.83 24.50
N TYR A 95 -10.88 8.74 23.17
CA TYR A 95 -11.99 8.37 22.30
C TYR A 95 -11.78 7.01 21.61
N ARG A 96 -10.67 6.29 21.94
CA ARG A 96 -10.42 4.91 21.49
C ARG A 96 -11.25 3.91 22.29
N GLY A 97 -11.24 2.66 21.88
CA GLY A 97 -11.77 1.57 22.72
C GLY A 97 -13.24 1.21 22.49
N GLY A 98 -13.69 1.08 21.25
CA GLY A 98 -14.98 0.44 20.96
C GLY A 98 -16.10 1.35 20.49
N HIS A 99 -15.87 2.63 20.42
CA HIS A 99 -16.88 3.60 19.96
C HIS A 99 -17.10 3.60 18.42
N GLY A 100 -16.33 2.83 17.66
CA GLY A 100 -16.49 2.68 16.21
C GLY A 100 -16.13 3.94 15.38
N ILE A 101 -15.48 4.93 15.98
CA ILE A 101 -15.12 6.21 15.33
C ILE A 101 -14.35 5.96 14.02
N PHE A 102 -13.29 5.16 14.08
CA PHE A 102 -12.47 4.89 12.91
C PHE A 102 -13.27 4.22 11.79
N THR A 103 -14.10 3.23 12.14
CA THR A 103 -14.98 2.54 11.17
C THR A 103 -15.96 3.50 10.52
N GLN A 104 -16.55 4.41 11.30
CA GLN A 104 -17.50 5.39 10.76
C GLN A 104 -16.80 6.39 9.83
N MET A 105 -15.62 6.90 10.20
CA MET A 105 -14.82 7.78 9.33
C MET A 105 -14.43 7.10 8.02
N ALA A 106 -13.94 5.87 8.08
CA ALA A 106 -13.56 5.11 6.88
C ALA A 106 -14.79 4.83 5.99
N THR A 107 -15.94 4.47 6.59
CA THR A 107 -17.21 4.30 5.87
C THR A 107 -17.65 5.61 5.20
N HIS A 108 -17.57 6.71 5.92
CA HIS A 108 -17.90 8.05 5.39
C HIS A 108 -16.97 8.40 4.21
N GLY A 109 -15.66 8.18 4.34
CA GLY A 109 -14.69 8.40 3.26
C GLY A 109 -15.02 7.57 2.02
N LEU A 110 -15.33 6.26 2.17
CA LEU A 110 -15.76 5.42 1.05
C LEU A 110 -17.05 5.92 0.40
N THR A 111 -18.00 6.41 1.19
CA THR A 111 -19.23 7.00 0.66
C THR A 111 -18.90 8.23 -0.19
N LYS A 112 -18.06 9.13 0.32
CA LYS A 112 -17.61 10.32 -0.44
C LYS A 112 -16.80 9.95 -1.68
N GLY A 113 -15.97 8.90 -1.61
CA GLY A 113 -15.27 8.36 -2.78
C GLY A 113 -16.22 7.86 -3.86
N ARG A 114 -17.33 7.17 -3.50
CA ARG A 114 -18.36 6.71 -4.45
C ARG A 114 -19.11 7.85 -5.15
N GLU A 115 -19.31 8.97 -4.47
CA GLU A 115 -19.97 10.17 -5.02
C GLU A 115 -19.11 10.84 -6.12
N ARG A 116 -17.79 10.59 -6.13
CA ARG A 116 -16.86 11.21 -7.08
C ARG A 116 -16.68 10.37 -8.34
N SER A 117 -16.62 11.05 -9.50
CA SER A 117 -16.39 10.39 -10.79
C SER A 117 -14.97 9.91 -11.02
N ASP A 118 -14.00 10.53 -10.33
CA ASP A 118 -12.58 10.29 -10.48
C ASP A 118 -11.99 9.31 -9.43
N VAL A 119 -12.81 8.74 -8.54
CA VAL A 119 -12.41 7.66 -7.62
C VAL A 119 -13.02 6.35 -8.10
N GLU A 120 -12.19 5.43 -8.58
CA GLU A 120 -12.64 4.14 -9.12
C GLU A 120 -12.29 2.96 -8.21
N GLN A 121 -11.18 3.07 -7.50
CA GLN A 121 -10.65 2.03 -6.61
C GLN A 121 -10.15 2.69 -5.33
N VAL A 122 -10.34 2.02 -4.20
CA VAL A 122 -9.70 2.40 -2.94
C VAL A 122 -8.90 1.22 -2.42
N PHE A 123 -7.71 1.48 -1.88
CA PHE A 123 -6.94 0.49 -1.16
C PHE A 123 -6.59 0.96 0.25
N GLY A 124 -6.14 0.05 1.08
CA GLY A 124 -5.59 0.32 2.40
C GLY A 124 -4.46 -0.63 2.70
N GLU A 125 -3.61 -0.26 3.65
CA GLU A 125 -2.43 -1.00 4.07
C GLU A 125 -2.57 -1.51 5.52
N PRO A 126 -3.47 -2.50 5.81
CA PRO A 126 -3.58 -3.07 7.14
C PRO A 126 -2.28 -3.75 7.58
N VAL A 127 -1.78 -3.39 8.76
CA VAL A 127 -0.56 -3.98 9.32
C VAL A 127 -0.77 -5.41 9.81
N CYS A 128 0.28 -6.23 9.74
CA CYS A 128 0.24 -7.65 10.12
C CYS A 128 0.80 -7.95 11.51
N ASN A 129 1.07 -6.93 12.33
CA ASN A 129 1.50 -7.11 13.73
C ASN A 129 0.32 -7.19 14.72
N HIS A 130 -0.90 -6.79 14.31
CA HIS A 130 -2.13 -6.88 15.12
C HIS A 130 -3.40 -7.01 14.24
N PRO A 131 -4.55 -7.45 14.83
CA PRO A 131 -5.76 -7.76 14.05
C PRO A 131 -6.64 -6.57 13.70
N PHE A 132 -6.47 -5.41 14.33
CA PHE A 132 -7.50 -4.35 14.34
C PHE A 132 -7.76 -3.81 12.94
N THR A 133 -6.72 -3.40 12.22
CA THR A 133 -6.85 -2.85 10.86
C THR A 133 -7.27 -3.90 9.84
N GLN A 134 -6.85 -5.17 9.99
CA GLN A 134 -7.29 -6.28 9.15
C GLN A 134 -8.80 -6.55 9.32
N LYS A 135 -9.30 -6.57 10.58
CA LYS A 135 -10.74 -6.73 10.88
C LYS A 135 -11.55 -5.56 10.32
N LEU A 136 -11.05 -4.33 10.48
CA LEU A 136 -11.69 -3.14 9.91
C LEU A 136 -11.79 -3.25 8.39
N SER A 137 -10.69 -3.53 7.72
CA SER A 137 -10.62 -3.72 6.26
C SER A 137 -11.66 -4.74 5.79
N ARG A 138 -11.72 -5.90 6.45
CA ARG A 138 -12.70 -6.94 6.15
C ARG A 138 -14.15 -6.49 6.37
N ASN A 139 -14.43 -5.76 7.46
CA ASN A 139 -15.77 -5.22 7.74
C ASN A 139 -16.22 -4.22 6.67
N LEU A 140 -15.30 -3.44 6.14
CA LEU A 140 -15.53 -2.49 5.04
C LEU A 140 -15.53 -3.16 3.65
N LYS A 141 -15.43 -4.50 3.58
CA LYS A 141 -15.46 -5.30 2.35
C LYS A 141 -14.22 -5.13 1.44
N PHE A 142 -13.14 -4.68 1.98
CA PHE A 142 -11.87 -4.76 1.27
C PHE A 142 -11.42 -6.23 1.14
N VAL A 143 -10.68 -6.52 0.09
CA VAL A 143 -10.15 -7.85 -0.22
C VAL A 143 -8.65 -7.78 -0.46
N THR A 144 -7.88 -8.62 0.24
CA THR A 144 -6.42 -8.72 0.07
C THR A 144 -6.06 -9.15 -1.36
N ARG A 145 -5.17 -8.40 -2.01
CA ARG A 145 -4.69 -8.64 -3.38
C ARG A 145 -3.17 -8.75 -3.47
N ALA A 146 -2.47 -8.16 -2.51
CA ALA A 146 -1.02 -8.25 -2.41
C ALA A 146 -0.61 -8.16 -0.94
N ILE A 147 0.65 -8.49 -0.66
CA ILE A 147 1.24 -8.39 0.68
C ILE A 147 2.63 -7.80 0.50
N GLU A 148 2.91 -6.73 1.24
CA GLU A 148 4.19 -6.02 1.25
C GLU A 148 5.03 -6.53 2.42
N ILE A 149 5.98 -7.40 2.10
CA ILE A 149 6.79 -8.08 3.12
C ILE A 149 7.85 -7.12 3.69
N ASN A 150 7.96 -7.07 5.01
CA ASN A 150 8.95 -6.25 5.71
C ASN A 150 8.88 -4.75 5.35
N LEU A 151 7.70 -4.20 5.07
CA LEU A 151 7.54 -2.83 4.57
C LEU A 151 8.08 -1.78 5.53
N MET A 152 7.71 -1.82 6.80
CA MET A 152 7.97 -0.74 7.76
C MET A 152 8.89 -1.19 8.91
N PRO A 153 9.84 -0.36 9.37
CA PRO A 153 10.58 -0.65 10.60
C PRO A 153 9.65 -0.75 11.81
N ALA A 154 9.83 -1.76 12.65
CA ALA A 154 9.03 -1.94 13.87
C ALA A 154 9.12 -0.74 14.83
N ALA A 155 10.22 0.01 14.79
CA ALA A 155 10.39 1.25 15.55
C ALA A 155 9.30 2.29 15.27
N THR A 156 8.69 2.28 14.09
CA THR A 156 7.53 3.11 13.75
C THR A 156 6.32 2.79 14.63
N TYR A 157 6.24 1.56 15.15
CA TYR A 157 5.18 1.04 16.03
C TYR A 157 5.66 0.81 17.46
N ALA A 158 6.76 1.47 17.89
CA ALA A 158 7.42 1.25 19.19
C ALA A 158 6.48 1.47 20.39
N LYS A 159 5.49 2.37 20.27
CA LYS A 159 4.50 2.60 21.33
C LYS A 159 3.56 1.41 21.55
N GLU A 160 3.43 0.52 20.57
CA GLU A 160 2.56 -0.66 20.61
C GLU A 160 3.33 -1.92 21.04
N ALA A 161 4.66 -1.89 21.05
CA ALA A 161 5.59 -2.97 21.42
C ALA A 161 5.22 -4.34 20.77
N SER A 162 4.68 -4.32 19.54
CA SER A 162 3.98 -5.44 18.91
C SER A 162 4.77 -6.15 17.83
N ALA A 163 6.00 -5.69 17.53
CA ALA A 163 6.85 -6.31 16.52
C ALA A 163 8.34 -6.06 16.79
N THR A 164 9.19 -6.98 16.35
CA THR A 164 10.64 -6.86 16.24
C THR A 164 11.03 -6.75 14.76
N GLY A 165 12.15 -6.09 14.44
CA GLY A 165 12.62 -5.99 13.05
C GLY A 165 11.74 -5.10 12.15
N ARG A 166 10.96 -5.69 11.25
CA ARG A 166 10.12 -4.98 10.26
C ARG A 166 8.71 -5.55 10.21
N VAL A 167 7.74 -4.67 9.95
CA VAL A 167 6.31 -5.01 9.88
C VAL A 167 5.88 -5.20 8.43
N THR A 168 5.17 -6.27 8.18
CA THR A 168 4.50 -6.58 6.91
C THR A 168 3.12 -5.92 6.88
N THR A 169 2.66 -5.48 5.70
CA THR A 169 1.29 -4.98 5.48
C THR A 169 0.56 -5.78 4.41
N LEU A 170 -0.75 -5.83 4.52
CA LEU A 170 -1.58 -6.27 3.41
C LEU A 170 -1.82 -5.09 2.46
N LEU A 171 -2.05 -5.37 1.19
CA LEU A 171 -2.69 -4.45 0.26
C LEU A 171 -4.10 -4.95 -0.01
N ASP A 172 -5.04 -4.33 0.66
CA ASP A 172 -6.46 -4.64 0.59
C ASP A 172 -7.18 -3.64 -0.31
N PHE A 173 -8.01 -4.12 -1.23
CA PHE A 173 -8.67 -3.29 -2.24
C PHE A 173 -10.18 -3.41 -2.18
N ILE A 174 -10.87 -2.32 -2.51
CA ILE A 174 -12.30 -2.28 -2.79
C ILE A 174 -12.55 -1.52 -4.10
N THR A 175 -13.30 -2.15 -5.01
CA THR A 175 -13.72 -1.54 -6.28
C THR A 175 -14.94 -0.66 -6.03
N LEU A 176 -14.90 0.60 -6.42
CA LEU A 176 -16.05 1.51 -6.35
C LEU A 176 -16.78 1.61 -7.68
N LYS A 177 -16.07 1.41 -8.80
CA LYS A 177 -16.64 1.41 -10.16
C LYS A 177 -16.07 0.26 -10.97
N SER A 178 -16.95 -0.58 -11.52
CA SER A 178 -16.54 -1.71 -12.35
C SER A 178 -16.00 -1.25 -13.72
N SER A 179 -14.97 -1.93 -14.20
CA SER A 179 -14.38 -1.71 -15.53
C SER A 179 -13.60 -2.96 -15.96
N PRO A 180 -14.17 -3.80 -16.83
CA PRO A 180 -13.51 -4.99 -17.34
C PRO A 180 -12.14 -4.68 -17.97
N ARG A 181 -11.15 -5.56 -17.77
CA ARG A 181 -9.78 -5.35 -18.25
C ARG A 181 -9.12 -6.64 -18.70
N THR A 182 -8.21 -6.51 -19.67
CA THR A 182 -7.31 -7.58 -20.04
C THR A 182 -6.05 -7.50 -19.17
N VAL A 183 -5.62 -8.65 -18.67
CA VAL A 183 -4.46 -8.81 -17.81
C VAL A 183 -3.52 -9.81 -18.45
N HIS A 184 -2.27 -9.40 -18.75
CA HIS A 184 -1.24 -10.29 -19.26
C HIS A 184 -0.56 -10.99 -18.09
N VAL A 185 -0.66 -12.32 -18.08
CA VAL A 185 -0.19 -13.19 -17.01
C VAL A 185 1.22 -13.67 -17.31
N PRO A 186 2.21 -13.40 -16.43
CA PRO A 186 3.53 -13.99 -16.57
C PRO A 186 3.47 -15.50 -16.49
N LYS A 187 4.23 -16.22 -17.34
CA LYS A 187 4.25 -17.70 -17.38
C LYS A 187 4.58 -18.32 -16.01
N ALA A 188 5.51 -17.71 -15.29
CA ALA A 188 5.90 -18.14 -13.94
C ALA A 188 4.73 -18.20 -12.95
N TYR A 189 3.67 -17.40 -13.16
CA TYR A 189 2.53 -17.24 -12.25
C TYR A 189 1.21 -17.70 -12.84
N GLU A 190 1.19 -18.35 -14.00
CA GLU A 190 -0.02 -18.76 -14.73
C GLU A 190 -1.04 -19.49 -13.83
N SER A 191 -0.57 -20.40 -12.97
CA SER A 191 -1.44 -21.21 -12.11
C SER A 191 -1.94 -20.47 -10.87
N ILE A 192 -1.21 -19.48 -10.37
CA ILE A 192 -1.55 -18.79 -9.10
C ILE A 192 -2.20 -17.43 -9.32
N PHE A 193 -1.98 -16.80 -10.47
CA PHE A 193 -2.44 -15.44 -10.75
C PHE A 193 -3.97 -15.27 -10.59
N PRO A 194 -4.82 -16.18 -11.09
CA PRO A 194 -6.27 -16.08 -10.93
C PRO A 194 -6.71 -16.08 -9.46
N ILE A 195 -5.97 -16.77 -8.57
CA ILE A 195 -6.27 -16.84 -7.13
C ILE A 195 -6.25 -15.43 -6.52
N PHE A 196 -5.32 -14.57 -6.94
CA PHE A 196 -5.23 -13.21 -6.45
C PHE A 196 -6.42 -12.33 -6.88
N TYR A 197 -7.17 -12.72 -7.91
CA TYR A 197 -8.34 -12.02 -8.42
C TYR A 197 -9.68 -12.58 -7.91
N GLU A 198 -9.69 -13.67 -7.19
CA GLU A 198 -10.93 -14.24 -6.62
C GLU A 198 -11.73 -13.21 -5.82
N ASN A 199 -13.04 -13.28 -5.90
CA ASN A 199 -13.97 -12.35 -5.24
C ASN A 199 -13.73 -10.88 -5.63
N MET A 200 -13.42 -10.62 -6.87
CA MET A 200 -13.32 -9.28 -7.43
C MET A 200 -14.62 -8.96 -8.18
N ASP A 201 -15.17 -7.76 -7.96
CA ASP A 201 -16.40 -7.31 -8.61
C ASP A 201 -16.19 -6.95 -10.10
N ASP A 202 -14.93 -6.84 -10.53
CA ASP A 202 -14.55 -6.53 -11.90
C ASP A 202 -14.16 -7.78 -12.67
N GLU A 203 -14.63 -7.90 -13.90
CA GLU A 203 -14.18 -8.95 -14.82
C GLU A 203 -12.74 -8.74 -15.29
N ARG A 204 -11.97 -9.83 -15.33
CA ARG A 204 -10.62 -9.87 -15.88
C ARG A 204 -10.50 -10.95 -16.94
N GLN A 205 -10.05 -10.54 -18.13
CA GLN A 205 -9.66 -11.47 -19.17
C GLN A 205 -8.17 -11.77 -19.02
N PHE A 206 -7.83 -12.98 -18.60
CA PHE A 206 -6.45 -13.41 -18.48
C PHE A 206 -5.91 -13.87 -19.83
N VAL A 207 -4.78 -13.29 -20.25
CA VAL A 207 -4.05 -13.63 -21.46
C VAL A 207 -2.60 -13.88 -21.09
N LEU A 208 -2.01 -14.98 -21.57
CA LEU A 208 -0.62 -15.26 -21.31
C LEU A 208 0.28 -14.16 -21.90
N SER A 209 1.20 -13.62 -21.11
CA SER A 209 2.22 -12.71 -21.59
C SER A 209 3.25 -13.47 -22.41
N ALA A 210 3.22 -13.29 -23.73
CA ALA A 210 4.05 -14.03 -24.68
C ALA A 210 4.89 -13.16 -25.61
N LYS A 211 4.76 -11.82 -25.51
CA LYS A 211 5.55 -10.91 -26.34
C LYS A 211 6.90 -10.65 -25.71
N PRO A 212 7.99 -10.65 -26.49
CA PRO A 212 9.31 -10.29 -26.02
C PRO A 212 9.42 -8.77 -25.83
N LEU A 213 10.35 -8.37 -24.98
CA LEU A 213 10.78 -6.98 -24.87
C LEU A 213 11.36 -6.50 -26.22
N SER A 214 11.13 -5.25 -26.56
CA SER A 214 11.57 -4.68 -27.82
C SER A 214 12.46 -3.45 -27.60
N SER A 215 13.28 -3.09 -28.60
CA SER A 215 14.17 -1.94 -28.55
C SER A 215 13.56 -0.64 -29.13
N GLN A 216 12.25 -0.61 -29.36
CA GLN A 216 11.59 0.54 -29.98
C GLN A 216 11.56 1.80 -29.11
N ARG A 217 11.76 1.65 -27.81
CA ARG A 217 11.82 2.73 -26.82
C ARG A 217 12.84 2.35 -25.73
N SER A 218 13.15 3.25 -24.83
CA SER A 218 13.96 2.96 -23.65
C SER A 218 13.07 2.66 -22.45
N THR A 219 13.55 1.82 -21.54
CA THR A 219 12.92 1.62 -20.23
C THR A 219 12.91 2.93 -19.44
N THR A 220 11.78 3.24 -18.82
CA THR A 220 11.66 4.39 -17.93
C THR A 220 11.10 3.98 -16.59
N LEU A 221 11.77 4.43 -15.54
CA LEU A 221 11.42 4.17 -14.15
C LEU A 221 10.99 5.48 -13.48
N ASP A 222 10.06 5.37 -12.54
CA ASP A 222 9.70 6.45 -11.63
C ASP A 222 9.89 5.89 -10.20
N THR A 223 10.93 6.39 -9.52
CA THR A 223 11.37 5.83 -8.23
C THR A 223 11.11 6.81 -7.12
N GLN A 224 10.41 6.34 -6.10
CA GLN A 224 10.21 7.04 -4.84
C GLN A 224 10.95 6.30 -3.72
N VAL A 225 11.76 7.04 -2.95
CA VAL A 225 12.49 6.50 -1.79
C VAL A 225 11.91 7.07 -0.51
N PHE A 226 11.63 6.19 0.43
CA PHE A 226 11.16 6.51 1.78
C PHE A 226 12.30 6.23 2.76
N ASP A 227 13.15 7.22 2.98
CA ASP A 227 14.37 7.09 3.80
C ASP A 227 14.08 6.59 5.21
N PHE A 228 13.03 7.14 5.86
CA PHE A 228 12.63 6.73 7.20
C PHE A 228 12.20 5.26 7.28
N ALA A 229 11.67 4.71 6.18
CA ALA A 229 11.25 3.33 6.07
C ALA A 229 12.33 2.43 5.44
N GLN A 230 13.37 3.00 4.82
CA GLN A 230 14.36 2.29 4.01
C GLN A 230 13.71 1.46 2.89
N VAL A 231 12.68 2.01 2.27
CA VAL A 231 11.89 1.40 1.19
C VAL A 231 12.02 2.22 -0.07
N ALA A 232 12.14 1.56 -1.20
CA ALA A 232 11.99 2.18 -2.52
C ALA A 232 10.84 1.54 -3.28
N ARG A 233 9.98 2.38 -3.87
CA ARG A 233 8.91 1.99 -4.80
C ARG A 233 9.30 2.43 -6.20
N VAL A 234 9.43 1.48 -7.11
CA VAL A 234 9.87 1.66 -8.50
C VAL A 234 8.70 1.35 -9.43
N ALA A 235 8.05 2.37 -9.96
CA ALA A 235 7.01 2.21 -10.97
C ALA A 235 7.64 2.16 -12.37
N VAL A 236 7.49 1.06 -13.08
CA VAL A 236 7.96 0.91 -14.45
C VAL A 236 6.95 1.55 -15.39
N LYS A 237 7.31 2.72 -15.94
CA LYS A 237 6.45 3.50 -16.85
C LYS A 237 6.52 3.01 -18.30
N ALA A 238 7.67 2.46 -18.71
CA ALA A 238 7.84 1.85 -20.02
C ALA A 238 8.83 0.69 -19.93
N LEU A 239 8.46 -0.44 -20.56
CA LEU A 239 9.30 -1.62 -20.70
C LEU A 239 10.00 -1.64 -22.06
N SER A 240 11.29 -2.03 -22.07
CA SER A 240 12.08 -2.20 -23.29
C SER A 240 13.14 -3.29 -23.08
N LEU A 241 13.88 -3.61 -24.15
CA LEU A 241 14.94 -4.63 -24.14
C LEU A 241 16.06 -4.33 -23.11
N ASP A 242 16.28 -3.05 -22.78
CA ASP A 242 17.27 -2.60 -21.80
C ASP A 242 16.81 -2.72 -20.34
N PHE A 243 15.56 -3.18 -20.08
CA PHE A 243 14.98 -3.29 -18.75
C PHE A 243 15.88 -3.99 -17.72
N PRO A 244 16.50 -5.14 -18.01
CA PRO A 244 17.35 -5.82 -17.03
C PRO A 244 18.54 -4.94 -16.59
N THR A 245 19.18 -4.24 -17.53
CA THR A 245 20.33 -3.39 -17.27
C THR A 245 19.94 -2.13 -16.48
N VAL A 246 18.83 -1.49 -16.88
CA VAL A 246 18.32 -0.28 -16.21
C VAL A 246 17.88 -0.60 -14.79
N MET A 247 17.19 -1.73 -14.59
CA MET A 247 16.72 -2.15 -13.26
C MET A 247 17.88 -2.54 -12.34
N GLN A 248 18.91 -3.23 -12.85
CA GLN A 248 20.10 -3.56 -12.07
C GLN A 248 20.85 -2.30 -11.61
N ALA A 249 21.01 -1.32 -12.50
CA ALA A 249 21.66 -0.04 -12.15
C ALA A 249 20.87 0.72 -11.08
N GLU A 250 19.54 0.71 -11.18
CA GLU A 250 18.66 1.34 -10.20
C GLU A 250 18.73 0.61 -8.84
N GLU A 251 18.68 -0.71 -8.84
CA GLU A 251 18.82 -1.52 -7.62
C GLU A 251 20.15 -1.22 -6.92
N ASP A 252 21.27 -1.23 -7.66
CA ASP A 252 22.60 -0.94 -7.11
C ASP A 252 22.66 0.46 -6.48
N ARG A 253 21.99 1.44 -7.09
CA ARG A 253 21.87 2.81 -6.55
C ARG A 253 21.10 2.82 -5.24
N LEU A 254 19.95 2.15 -5.20
CA LEU A 254 19.06 2.10 -4.04
C LEU A 254 19.72 1.38 -2.85
N LEU A 255 20.37 0.25 -3.09
CA LEU A 255 21.08 -0.49 -2.03
C LEU A 255 22.24 0.32 -1.45
N LYS A 256 22.99 1.10 -2.27
CA LYS A 256 24.03 2.04 -1.79
C LYS A 256 23.45 3.17 -0.95
N GLN A 257 22.20 3.55 -1.13
CA GLN A 257 21.49 4.53 -0.31
C GLN A 257 20.91 3.95 0.99
N GLY A 258 21.10 2.66 1.25
CA GLY A 258 20.64 2.00 2.47
C GLY A 258 19.20 1.48 2.40
N VAL A 259 18.62 1.40 1.20
CA VAL A 259 17.30 0.78 1.01
C VAL A 259 17.35 -0.71 1.38
N ARG A 260 16.37 -1.16 2.14
CA ARG A 260 16.25 -2.56 2.62
C ARG A 260 15.15 -3.34 1.92
N VAL A 261 14.15 -2.65 1.39
CA VAL A 261 13.04 -3.24 0.62
C VAL A 261 12.91 -2.49 -0.70
N VAL A 262 13.00 -3.21 -1.81
CA VAL A 262 12.74 -2.66 -3.15
C VAL A 262 11.46 -3.29 -3.68
N GLN A 263 10.46 -2.45 -3.93
CA GLN A 263 9.20 -2.81 -4.56
C GLN A 263 9.22 -2.34 -6.02
N VAL A 264 8.93 -3.25 -6.96
CA VAL A 264 8.81 -2.93 -8.38
C VAL A 264 7.38 -3.15 -8.82
N TRP A 265 6.77 -2.12 -9.38
CA TRP A 265 5.43 -2.16 -9.92
C TRP A 265 5.47 -2.24 -11.45
N LEU A 266 4.97 -3.34 -12.00
CA LEU A 266 4.88 -3.59 -13.43
C LEU A 266 3.42 -3.50 -13.88
N SER A 267 3.18 -2.94 -15.08
CA SER A 267 1.84 -2.94 -15.68
C SER A 267 1.53 -4.31 -16.29
N SER A 268 0.49 -4.97 -15.80
CA SER A 268 -0.03 -6.21 -16.42
C SER A 268 -0.82 -5.96 -17.71
N GLY A 269 -1.03 -4.71 -18.09
CA GLY A 269 -1.54 -4.32 -19.40
C GLY A 269 -0.50 -4.44 -20.52
N ASP A 270 0.80 -4.50 -20.17
CA ASP A 270 1.86 -4.66 -21.16
C ASP A 270 2.04 -6.15 -21.53
N PRO A 271 1.87 -6.54 -22.81
CA PRO A 271 2.00 -7.92 -23.23
C PRO A 271 3.43 -8.48 -23.11
N CYS A 272 4.44 -7.64 -22.84
CA CYS A 272 5.83 -8.02 -22.61
C CYS A 272 6.16 -8.23 -21.12
N VAL A 273 5.19 -8.05 -20.20
CA VAL A 273 5.42 -8.06 -18.75
C VAL A 273 6.01 -9.39 -18.25
N GLY A 274 5.75 -10.50 -18.92
CA GLY A 274 6.27 -11.82 -18.56
C GLY A 274 7.79 -11.86 -18.58
N GLU A 275 8.42 -11.34 -19.63
CA GLU A 275 9.89 -11.31 -19.76
C GLU A 275 10.52 -10.38 -18.70
N ALA A 276 9.85 -9.25 -18.38
CA ALA A 276 10.29 -8.37 -17.29
C ALA A 276 10.22 -9.07 -15.93
N VAL A 277 9.15 -9.83 -15.66
CA VAL A 277 9.01 -10.65 -14.44
C VAL A 277 10.11 -11.71 -14.37
N ASP A 278 10.40 -12.42 -15.47
CA ASP A 278 11.45 -13.44 -15.50
C ASP A 278 12.84 -12.85 -15.21
N SER A 279 13.11 -11.63 -15.73
CA SER A 279 14.32 -10.87 -15.42
C SER A 279 14.42 -10.52 -13.93
N LEU A 280 13.35 -10.01 -13.34
CA LEU A 280 13.31 -9.68 -11.91
C LEU A 280 13.50 -10.93 -11.05
N ARG A 281 12.84 -12.04 -11.37
CA ARG A 281 12.99 -13.31 -10.65
C ARG A 281 14.44 -13.80 -10.68
N SER A 282 15.10 -13.70 -11.83
CA SER A 282 16.52 -14.06 -11.97
C SER A 282 17.43 -13.19 -11.12
N SER A 283 16.98 -11.97 -10.79
CA SER A 283 17.67 -11.03 -9.89
C SER A 283 17.25 -11.16 -8.41
N GLY A 284 16.39 -12.14 -8.07
CA GLY A 284 15.97 -12.43 -6.70
C GLY A 284 14.73 -11.68 -6.24
N TYR A 285 13.98 -11.05 -7.15
CA TYR A 285 12.66 -10.51 -6.83
C TYR A 285 11.62 -11.62 -6.83
N PHE A 286 10.72 -11.58 -5.84
CA PHE A 286 9.59 -12.49 -5.73
C PHE A 286 8.26 -11.74 -5.91
N PHE A 287 7.21 -12.49 -6.16
CA PHE A 287 5.86 -11.98 -6.37
C PHE A 287 5.20 -11.57 -5.04
N GLY A 288 4.81 -10.32 -4.91
CA GLY A 288 4.07 -9.78 -3.77
C GLY A 288 2.55 -9.77 -3.96
N GLY A 289 2.08 -9.93 -5.21
CA GLY A 289 0.65 -9.96 -5.52
C GLY A 289 0.26 -9.06 -6.69
N VAL A 290 -1.05 -8.82 -6.82
CA VAL A 290 -1.62 -7.99 -7.89
C VAL A 290 -2.14 -6.67 -7.32
N LEU A 291 -2.06 -5.63 -8.13
CA LEU A 291 -2.44 -4.26 -7.78
C LEU A 291 -3.56 -3.80 -8.74
N PRO A 292 -4.83 -4.02 -8.42
CA PRO A 292 -5.92 -3.65 -9.31
C PRO A 292 -5.89 -2.16 -9.66
N ARG A 293 -5.98 -1.85 -10.95
CA ARG A 293 -6.04 -0.48 -11.49
C ARG A 293 -4.84 0.42 -11.16
N TRP A 294 -3.70 -0.18 -10.77
CA TRP A 294 -2.51 0.57 -10.32
C TRP A 294 -1.92 1.49 -11.39
N PHE A 295 -2.21 1.16 -12.64
CA PHE A 295 -1.92 1.95 -13.82
C PHE A 295 -3.23 2.23 -14.59
N ASP A 296 -3.20 2.48 -15.88
CA ASP A 296 -4.39 2.40 -16.75
C ASP A 296 -4.89 0.96 -16.93
N SER A 297 -4.09 -0.01 -16.48
CA SER A 297 -4.35 -1.44 -16.32
C SER A 297 -4.10 -1.85 -14.87
N ASP A 298 -4.17 -3.15 -14.59
CA ASP A 298 -3.75 -3.67 -13.29
C ASP A 298 -2.22 -3.71 -13.19
N GLY A 299 -1.70 -3.75 -11.97
CA GLY A 299 -0.28 -3.85 -11.66
C GLY A 299 0.11 -5.23 -11.11
N ILE A 300 1.39 -5.51 -11.16
CA ILE A 300 2.07 -6.64 -10.50
C ILE A 300 3.05 -6.05 -9.51
N LEU A 301 3.00 -6.50 -8.25
CA LEU A 301 3.99 -6.19 -7.23
C LEU A 301 5.08 -7.28 -7.26
N MET A 302 6.33 -6.86 -7.47
CA MET A 302 7.52 -7.67 -7.27
C MET A 302 8.36 -7.06 -6.16
N GLU A 303 8.90 -7.87 -5.26
CA GLU A 303 9.64 -7.40 -4.10
C GLU A 303 11.01 -8.04 -3.98
N LYS A 304 11.99 -7.27 -3.50
CA LYS A 304 13.30 -7.76 -3.10
C LYS A 304 13.64 -7.26 -1.72
N LEU A 305 14.05 -8.15 -0.84
CA LEU A 305 14.40 -7.87 0.55
C LEU A 305 15.90 -8.06 0.76
N VAL A 306 16.50 -7.16 1.52
CA VAL A 306 17.89 -7.31 2.00
C VAL A 306 17.92 -8.17 3.25
N ASP A 307 16.92 -8.02 4.13
CA ASP A 307 16.76 -8.80 5.36
C ASP A 307 15.79 -9.95 5.16
N GLU A 308 16.06 -11.08 5.80
CA GLU A 308 15.13 -12.20 5.80
C GLU A 308 13.87 -11.86 6.61
N PRO A 309 12.68 -12.20 6.11
CA PRO A 309 11.45 -12.04 6.86
C PRO A 309 11.38 -12.99 8.06
N VAL A 310 10.88 -12.49 9.17
CA VAL A 310 10.49 -13.33 10.30
C VAL A 310 9.04 -13.75 10.09
N TRP A 311 8.83 -14.82 9.33
CA TRP A 311 7.50 -15.28 8.89
C TRP A 311 6.54 -15.56 10.04
N GLU A 312 7.05 -15.98 11.19
CA GLU A 312 6.31 -16.32 12.39
C GLU A 312 5.73 -15.08 13.11
N GLU A 313 6.28 -13.89 12.87
CA GLU A 313 5.78 -12.63 13.40
C GLU A 313 4.68 -11.98 12.54
N ILE A 314 4.41 -12.55 11.35
CA ILE A 314 3.37 -12.06 10.44
C ILE A 314 2.02 -12.65 10.86
N ASN A 315 1.22 -11.86 11.54
CA ASN A 315 -0.09 -12.28 12.07
C ASN A 315 -1.20 -12.02 11.05
N LEU A 316 -1.69 -13.08 10.42
CA LEU A 316 -2.77 -13.03 9.43
C LEU A 316 -4.05 -13.64 10.00
N TYR A 317 -5.12 -12.85 10.03
CA TYR A 317 -6.38 -13.20 10.69
C TYR A 317 -7.42 -13.86 9.79
N PHE A 318 -7.22 -13.82 8.47
CA PHE A 318 -8.20 -14.34 7.52
C PHE A 318 -7.55 -15.36 6.58
N GLU A 319 -8.29 -16.43 6.29
CA GLU A 319 -7.87 -17.53 5.43
C GLU A 319 -7.31 -17.05 4.08
N ARG A 320 -7.97 -16.04 3.48
CA ARG A 320 -7.51 -15.49 2.21
C ARG A 320 -6.09 -14.92 2.29
N SER A 321 -5.81 -14.09 3.28
CA SER A 321 -4.47 -13.52 3.44
C SER A 321 -3.42 -14.58 3.77
N GLN A 322 -3.81 -15.63 4.53
CA GLN A 322 -2.96 -16.80 4.81
C GLN A 322 -2.65 -17.58 3.53
N THR A 323 -3.65 -17.82 2.67
CA THR A 323 -3.47 -18.49 1.38
C THR A 323 -2.53 -17.71 0.47
N LEU A 324 -2.74 -16.38 0.33
CA LEU A 324 -1.86 -15.55 -0.49
C LEU A 324 -0.43 -15.51 0.06
N MET A 325 -0.27 -15.40 1.37
CA MET A 325 1.05 -15.45 2.03
C MET A 325 1.79 -16.76 1.73
N ALA A 326 1.09 -17.90 1.80
CA ALA A 326 1.71 -19.19 1.49
C ALA A 326 2.24 -19.26 0.05
N LEU A 327 1.50 -18.69 -0.91
CA LEU A 327 1.93 -18.60 -2.32
C LEU A 327 3.13 -17.66 -2.49
N ILE A 328 3.11 -16.50 -1.83
CA ILE A 328 4.19 -15.51 -1.84
C ILE A 328 5.47 -16.09 -1.21
N ARG A 329 5.36 -16.72 -0.05
CA ARG A 329 6.50 -17.38 0.62
C ARG A 329 7.12 -18.47 -0.25
N LYS A 330 6.28 -19.29 -0.88
CA LYS A 330 6.75 -20.32 -1.82
C LYS A 330 7.54 -19.73 -3.00
N ASP A 331 7.09 -18.61 -3.54
CA ASP A 331 7.79 -17.91 -4.62
C ASP A 331 9.11 -17.27 -4.13
N TRP A 332 9.09 -16.65 -2.93
CA TRP A 332 10.31 -16.14 -2.28
C TRP A 332 11.37 -17.24 -2.09
N GLU A 333 10.97 -18.43 -1.62
CA GLU A 333 11.86 -19.58 -1.49
C GLU A 333 12.42 -20.05 -2.84
N ALA A 334 11.57 -20.06 -3.88
CA ALA A 334 11.95 -20.48 -5.23
C ALA A 334 12.98 -19.54 -5.88
N VAL A 335 12.79 -18.21 -5.79
CA VAL A 335 13.72 -17.25 -6.42
C VAL A 335 15.09 -17.22 -5.73
N ARG A 336 15.19 -17.52 -4.45
CA ARG A 336 16.48 -17.68 -3.74
C ARG A 336 17.32 -18.82 -4.31
N GLY A 337 16.69 -19.89 -4.74
CA GLY A 337 17.36 -21.00 -5.42
C GLY A 337 17.88 -20.64 -6.82
N LEU A 338 17.33 -19.61 -7.45
CA LEU A 338 17.75 -19.15 -8.79
C LEU A 338 18.96 -18.21 -8.74
N ASN A 339 19.16 -17.48 -7.62
CA ASN A 339 20.22 -16.47 -7.52
C ASN A 339 21.56 -17.10 -7.15
N PRO A 340 22.60 -17.06 -8.03
CA PRO A 340 23.91 -17.63 -7.73
C PRO A 340 24.64 -16.99 -6.54
N LYS A 341 24.31 -15.73 -6.20
CA LYS A 341 24.94 -14.98 -5.10
C LYS A 341 24.51 -15.49 -3.71
N ASP A 342 23.35 -16.14 -3.60
CA ASP A 342 22.84 -16.65 -2.32
C ASP A 342 23.32 -18.07 -1.98
N LYS A 343 23.87 -18.79 -2.95
CA LYS A 343 24.44 -20.14 -2.72
C LYS A 343 25.65 -20.17 -1.76
N GLY A 344 26.23 -19.01 -1.44
CA GLY A 344 27.36 -18.87 -0.51
C GLY A 344 26.98 -18.65 0.96
N ARG A 345 25.71 -18.31 1.27
CA ARG A 345 25.26 -18.00 2.64
C ARG A 345 24.60 -19.15 3.38
N ALA A 346 24.21 -20.20 2.70
CA ALA A 346 23.55 -21.38 3.29
C ALA A 346 24.53 -22.41 3.92
N GLY A 347 25.82 -22.09 4.02
CA GLY A 347 26.89 -22.97 4.52
C GLY A 347 27.77 -22.39 5.64
N GLN A 348 27.28 -21.39 6.38
CA GLN A 348 27.98 -20.91 7.59
C GLN A 348 27.10 -20.95 8.81
#